data_f0f797ef37e8b4a84b398f70bd5fd5a0
#
_entry.id   f0f797ef37e8b4a84b398f70bd5fd5a0
#
_cell.length_a   1.000
_cell.length_b   1.000
_cell.length_c   1.000
_cell.angle_alpha   90.00
_cell.angle_beta   90.00
_cell.angle_gamma   90.00
#
_symmetry.space_group_name_H-M   'P 1'
#
loop_
_entity.id
_entity.type
_entity.pdbx_description
1 polymer ?
#
loop_
_entity_poly.entity_id
_entity_poly.type
_entity_poly.pdbx_seq_one_letter_code
_entity_poly.pdbx_strand_id
1 'polypeptide(L)'
;AWLAGHHDVTLIRKDCINGFVGAIEPTFKAHGTSHNRCIDWVNAHRLQTIVTVGICTDICVMDFVLTMLSARNHALMPTLRDIVVLEPACATYDLPLEVARNLGLPDTAAHPKAETHHMGLYFMASRGAILASELQGL
;
A
#
# COMPACT_ATOMS: atom_id res chain seq x y z
N ALA A 1 -5.98 -20.16 11.38
CA ALA A 1 -7.24 -20.91 11.29
C ALA A 1 -8.22 -20.26 10.30
N TRP A 2 -8.49 -18.94 10.38
CA TRP A 2 -9.44 -18.25 9.48
C TRP A 2 -9.05 -18.34 8.00
N LEU A 3 -7.79 -18.04 7.66
CA LEU A 3 -7.27 -18.10 6.29
C LEU A 3 -7.37 -19.50 5.66
N ALA A 4 -7.27 -20.57 6.45
CA ALA A 4 -7.33 -21.93 5.92
C ALA A 4 -8.71 -22.32 5.37
N GLY A 5 -9.77 -21.59 5.75
CA GLY A 5 -11.14 -21.81 5.26
C GLY A 5 -11.56 -20.88 4.12
N HIS A 6 -10.70 -19.94 3.68
CA HIS A 6 -11.04 -18.94 2.68
C HIS A 6 -10.11 -19.10 1.45
N HIS A 7 -10.58 -19.79 0.43
CA HIS A 7 -9.80 -20.08 -0.78
C HIS A 7 -9.59 -18.89 -1.70
N ASP A 8 -10.31 -17.80 -1.49
CA ASP A 8 -10.23 -16.52 -2.20
C ASP A 8 -9.23 -15.53 -1.58
N VAL A 9 -8.57 -15.93 -0.46
CA VAL A 9 -7.61 -15.08 0.23
C VAL A 9 -6.18 -15.53 -0.08
N THR A 10 -5.39 -14.59 -0.61
CA THR A 10 -3.96 -14.77 -0.84
C THR A 10 -3.15 -14.01 0.20
N LEU A 11 -2.28 -14.71 0.94
CA LEU A 11 -1.37 -14.11 1.90
C LEU A 11 -0.01 -13.85 1.26
N ILE A 12 0.36 -12.59 1.13
CA ILE A 12 1.70 -12.15 0.74
C ILE A 12 2.35 -11.49 1.96
N ARG A 13 3.38 -12.11 2.48
CA ARG A 13 4.13 -11.57 3.64
C ARG A 13 5.13 -10.53 3.16
N LYS A 14 5.37 -9.52 3.99
CA LYS A 14 6.42 -8.52 3.78
C LYS A 14 7.28 -8.39 5.04
N ASP A 15 8.55 -8.08 4.85
CA ASP A 15 9.55 -7.85 5.89
C ASP A 15 10.07 -6.39 5.89
N CYS A 16 9.49 -5.54 5.06
CA CYS A 16 9.83 -4.12 4.94
C CYS A 16 8.56 -3.26 4.90
N ILE A 17 8.71 -1.94 5.01
CA ILE A 17 7.60 -0.98 4.99
C ILE A 17 6.83 -1.07 3.69
N ASN A 18 7.53 -1.08 2.55
CA ASN A 18 6.92 -1.17 1.23
C ASN A 18 6.43 -2.59 0.95
N GLY A 19 5.10 -2.78 0.95
CA GLY A 19 4.50 -4.09 0.71
C GLY A 19 4.71 -4.64 -0.70
N PHE A 20 4.95 -3.78 -1.68
CA PHE A 20 5.27 -4.22 -3.04
C PHE A 20 6.70 -4.73 -3.15
N VAL A 21 7.67 -4.03 -2.54
CA VAL A 21 9.07 -4.47 -2.48
C VAL A 21 9.19 -5.74 -1.65
N GLY A 22 8.51 -5.80 -0.50
CA GLY A 22 8.47 -7.00 0.34
C GLY A 22 7.84 -8.23 -0.32
N ALA A 23 7.10 -8.05 -1.42
CA ALA A 23 6.57 -9.15 -2.22
C ALA A 23 7.56 -9.71 -3.25
N ILE A 24 8.77 -9.15 -3.36
CA ILE A 24 9.82 -9.65 -4.25
C ILE A 24 10.45 -10.89 -3.63
N GLU A 25 10.35 -12.01 -4.33
CA GLU A 25 11.03 -13.25 -3.94
C GLU A 25 12.40 -13.34 -4.64
N PRO A 26 13.50 -13.40 -3.87
CA PRO A 26 14.81 -13.63 -4.46
C PRO A 26 14.86 -15.04 -5.06
N THR A 27 15.26 -15.14 -6.31
CA THR A 27 15.52 -16.44 -6.92
C THR A 27 16.94 -16.88 -6.60
N PHE A 28 17.09 -17.95 -5.84
CA PHE A 28 18.39 -18.58 -5.53
C PHE A 28 18.97 -19.37 -6.70
N LYS A 29 18.35 -19.36 -7.86
CA LYS A 29 18.87 -20.01 -9.07
C LYS A 29 19.81 -19.06 -9.79
N ALA A 30 20.99 -19.54 -10.17
CA ALA A 30 22.09 -18.77 -10.76
C ALA A 30 21.73 -17.97 -12.04
N HIS A 31 20.55 -18.14 -12.61
CA HIS A 31 20.03 -17.43 -13.77
C HIS A 31 18.52 -17.10 -13.64
N GLY A 32 17.98 -17.12 -12.42
CA GLY A 32 16.57 -16.81 -12.19
C GLY A 32 16.33 -15.30 -12.08
N THR A 33 15.32 -14.81 -12.75
CA THR A 33 14.81 -13.45 -12.53
C THR A 33 14.03 -13.43 -11.22
N SER A 34 14.30 -12.46 -10.36
CA SER A 34 13.44 -12.20 -9.21
C SER A 34 12.02 -11.88 -9.72
N HIS A 35 11.01 -12.39 -9.06
CA HIS A 35 9.62 -12.11 -9.41
C HIS A 35 8.90 -11.48 -8.22
N ASN A 36 7.85 -10.73 -8.50
CA ASN A 36 7.07 -10.06 -7.49
C ASN A 36 5.71 -10.74 -7.35
N ARG A 37 5.45 -11.35 -6.19
CA ARG A 37 4.21 -12.08 -5.92
C ARG A 37 2.95 -11.22 -6.06
N CYS A 38 3.05 -9.92 -5.80
CA CYS A 38 1.92 -9.00 -5.96
C CYS A 38 1.59 -8.83 -7.45
N ILE A 39 2.60 -8.64 -8.30
CA ILE A 39 2.45 -8.58 -9.77
C ILE A 39 1.87 -9.89 -10.28
N ASP A 40 2.42 -11.02 -9.85
CA ASP A 40 1.99 -12.34 -10.27
C ASP A 40 0.52 -12.59 -9.91
N TRP A 41 0.12 -12.20 -8.69
CA TRP A 41 -1.25 -12.33 -8.21
C TRP A 41 -2.22 -11.46 -9.03
N VAL A 42 -1.88 -10.20 -9.29
CA VAL A 42 -2.69 -9.29 -10.11
C VAL A 42 -2.88 -9.84 -11.53
N ASN A 43 -1.81 -10.31 -12.14
CA ASN A 43 -1.83 -10.84 -13.52
C ASN A 43 -2.56 -12.18 -13.61
N ALA A 44 -2.35 -13.09 -12.65
CA ALA A 44 -3.03 -14.37 -12.61
C ALA A 44 -4.56 -14.23 -12.51
N HIS A 45 -5.02 -13.25 -11.73
CA HIS A 45 -6.46 -12.97 -11.55
C HIS A 45 -6.99 -11.96 -12.56
N ARG A 46 -6.15 -11.41 -13.45
CA ARG A 46 -6.51 -10.40 -14.46
C ARG A 46 -7.27 -9.21 -13.85
N LEU A 47 -6.81 -8.77 -12.68
CA LEU A 47 -7.49 -7.71 -11.96
C LEU A 47 -7.45 -6.40 -12.74
N GLN A 48 -8.59 -5.71 -12.74
CA GLN A 48 -8.74 -4.40 -13.39
C GLN A 48 -8.73 -3.26 -12.36
N THR A 49 -9.20 -3.53 -11.17
CA THR A 49 -9.27 -2.58 -10.06
C THR A 49 -8.77 -3.23 -8.78
N ILE A 50 -7.98 -2.49 -8.03
CA ILE A 50 -7.55 -2.86 -6.68
C ILE A 50 -8.07 -1.81 -5.71
N VAL A 51 -8.68 -2.25 -4.62
CA VAL A 51 -9.04 -1.40 -3.49
C VAL A 51 -8.01 -1.61 -2.38
N THR A 52 -7.34 -0.54 -1.99
CA THR A 52 -6.32 -0.55 -0.95
C THR A 52 -6.88 0.02 0.35
N VAL A 53 -6.63 -0.68 1.45
CA VAL A 53 -6.98 -0.31 2.81
C VAL A 53 -5.82 -0.63 3.74
N GLY A 54 -5.76 -0.02 4.92
CA GLY A 54 -4.76 -0.41 5.92
C GLY A 54 -4.20 0.73 6.77
N ILE A 55 -3.08 0.45 7.41
CA ILE A 55 -2.33 1.33 8.30
C ILE A 55 -0.82 1.26 7.98
N CYS A 56 -0.08 2.35 8.05
CA CYS A 56 -0.47 3.74 8.17
C CYS A 56 -0.73 4.33 6.79
N THR A 57 -1.74 5.21 6.70
CA THR A 57 -2.16 5.84 5.42
C THR A 57 -1.00 6.48 4.68
N ASP A 58 -0.19 7.26 5.37
CA ASP A 58 0.93 8.07 4.87
C ASP A 58 2.29 7.35 4.86
N ILE A 59 2.33 6.11 5.31
CA ILE A 59 3.56 5.30 5.34
C ILE A 59 3.36 4.05 4.49
N CYS A 60 2.93 2.93 5.08
CA CYS A 60 2.86 1.65 4.38
C CYS A 60 1.82 1.65 3.24
N VAL A 61 0.66 2.28 3.44
CA VAL A 61 -0.39 2.34 2.41
C VAL A 61 0.06 3.21 1.26
N MET A 62 0.52 4.43 1.55
CA MET A 62 1.03 5.35 0.53
C MET A 62 2.19 4.74 -0.26
N ASP A 63 3.17 4.18 0.43
CA ASP A 63 4.36 3.61 -0.20
C ASP A 63 3.99 2.45 -1.14
N PHE A 64 3.07 1.58 -0.71
CA PHE A 64 2.54 0.51 -1.55
C PHE A 64 1.79 1.06 -2.77
N VAL A 65 0.85 1.99 -2.58
CA VAL A 65 0.02 2.55 -3.66
C VAL A 65 0.88 3.27 -4.70
N LEU A 66 1.84 4.11 -4.29
CA LEU A 66 2.73 4.83 -5.20
C LEU A 66 3.58 3.88 -6.04
N THR A 67 4.06 2.79 -5.42
CA THR A 67 4.83 1.77 -6.12
C THR A 67 3.96 0.97 -7.10
N MET A 68 2.74 0.61 -6.70
CA MET A 68 1.77 -0.05 -7.58
C MET A 68 1.39 0.81 -8.78
N LEU A 69 1.18 2.11 -8.59
CA LEU A 69 0.92 3.06 -9.68
C LEU A 69 2.10 3.11 -10.65
N SER A 70 3.32 3.14 -10.14
CA SER A 70 4.54 3.12 -10.95
C SER A 70 4.65 1.82 -11.75
N ALA A 71 4.43 0.67 -11.11
CA ALA A 71 4.47 -0.64 -11.77
C ALA A 71 3.38 -0.78 -12.85
N ARG A 72 2.16 -0.29 -12.57
CA ARG A 72 1.07 -0.23 -13.58
C ARG A 72 1.49 0.61 -14.79
N ASN A 73 2.05 1.81 -14.55
CA ASN A 73 2.45 2.71 -15.62
C ASN A 73 3.60 2.15 -16.47
N HIS A 74 4.42 1.25 -15.90
CA HIS A 74 5.43 0.47 -16.61
C HIS A 74 4.88 -0.80 -17.28
N ALA A 75 3.54 -0.95 -17.34
CA ALA A 75 2.85 -2.09 -17.95
C ALA A 75 3.21 -3.47 -17.36
N LEU A 76 3.67 -3.53 -16.10
CA LEU A 76 3.94 -4.79 -15.41
C LEU A 76 2.65 -5.54 -15.05
N MET A 77 1.52 -4.84 -15.03
CA MET A 77 0.18 -5.38 -14.77
C MET A 77 -0.80 -4.85 -15.83
N PRO A 78 -0.79 -5.42 -17.04
CA PRO A 78 -1.44 -4.84 -18.21
C PRO A 78 -2.97 -4.77 -18.13
N THR A 79 -3.59 -5.54 -17.24
CA THR A 79 -5.05 -5.50 -17.01
C THR A 79 -5.45 -4.49 -15.93
N LEU A 80 -4.52 -4.11 -15.05
CA LEU A 80 -4.80 -3.20 -13.93
C LEU A 80 -4.94 -1.77 -14.44
N ARG A 81 -6.12 -1.19 -14.22
CA ARG A 81 -6.46 0.19 -14.59
C ARG A 81 -6.52 1.10 -13.37
N ASP A 82 -7.27 0.67 -12.37
CA ASP A 82 -7.64 1.51 -11.25
C ASP A 82 -7.01 1.01 -9.94
N ILE A 83 -6.42 1.94 -9.20
CA ILE A 83 -5.95 1.72 -7.83
C ILE A 83 -6.73 2.69 -6.96
N VAL A 84 -7.64 2.14 -6.18
CA VAL A 84 -8.55 2.88 -5.30
C VAL A 84 -8.02 2.81 -3.87
N VAL A 85 -8.05 3.93 -3.17
CA VAL A 85 -7.79 3.99 -1.72
C VAL A 85 -9.13 4.27 -1.05
N LEU A 86 -9.60 3.33 -0.23
CA LEU A 86 -10.82 3.51 0.56
C LEU A 86 -10.46 4.26 1.84
N GLU A 87 -10.64 5.58 1.82
CA GLU A 87 -10.23 6.48 2.89
C GLU A 87 -10.75 6.06 4.27
N PRO A 88 -12.06 5.73 4.49
CA PRO A 88 -12.56 5.35 5.81
C PRO A 88 -11.96 4.06 6.38
N ALA A 89 -11.34 3.25 5.54
CA ALA A 89 -10.65 2.03 5.93
C ALA A 89 -9.12 2.19 6.01
N CYS A 90 -8.63 3.44 5.97
CA CYS A 90 -7.24 3.80 6.19
C CYS A 90 -7.10 4.62 7.47
N ALA A 91 -6.04 4.38 8.23
CA ALA A 91 -5.75 5.12 9.44
C ALA A 91 -4.23 5.30 9.61
N THR A 92 -3.84 6.29 10.41
CA THR A 92 -2.47 6.46 10.85
C THR A 92 -2.42 6.78 12.34
N TYR A 93 -1.23 6.71 12.95
CA TYR A 93 -1.06 7.04 14.37
C TYR A 93 -0.95 8.55 14.57
N ASP A 94 -1.02 8.97 15.81
CA ASP A 94 -0.88 10.37 16.22
C ASP A 94 0.26 10.54 17.23
N LEU A 95 1.22 11.40 16.91
CA LEU A 95 2.26 11.86 17.81
C LEU A 95 2.42 13.38 17.67
N PRO A 96 1.61 14.18 18.38
CA PRO A 96 1.69 15.62 18.34
C PRO A 96 3.09 16.14 18.72
N LEU A 97 3.50 17.28 18.15
CA LEU A 97 4.81 17.88 18.37
C LEU A 97 5.14 18.09 19.85
N GLU A 98 4.18 18.59 20.63
CA GLU A 98 4.31 18.77 22.06
C GLU A 98 4.62 17.46 22.81
N VAL A 99 3.94 16.39 22.40
CA VAL A 99 4.15 15.05 22.98
C VAL A 99 5.54 14.53 22.62
N ALA A 100 5.97 14.68 21.37
CA ALA A 100 7.31 14.29 20.94
C ALA A 100 8.38 15.01 21.75
N ARG A 101 8.25 16.33 21.93
CA ARG A 101 9.18 17.15 22.74
C ARG A 101 9.21 16.73 24.20
N ASN A 102 8.05 16.47 24.80
CA ASN A 102 7.95 16.00 26.19
C ASN A 102 8.60 14.62 26.40
N LEU A 103 8.66 13.80 25.36
CA LEU A 103 9.36 12.51 25.35
C LEU A 103 10.85 12.64 25.03
N GLY A 104 11.37 13.86 24.83
CA GLY A 104 12.77 14.09 24.47
C GLY A 104 13.13 13.67 23.05
N LEU A 105 12.12 13.51 22.18
CA LEU A 105 12.32 13.16 20.78
C LEU A 105 12.58 14.44 19.94
N PRO A 106 13.27 14.32 18.80
CA PRO A 106 13.44 15.43 17.88
C PRO A 106 12.09 15.84 17.26
N ASP A 107 11.95 17.12 16.88
CA ASP A 107 10.74 17.63 16.24
C ASP A 107 10.33 16.84 15.00
N THR A 108 11.29 16.29 14.29
CA THR A 108 11.05 15.41 13.11
C THR A 108 10.40 14.07 13.46
N ALA A 109 10.33 13.70 14.73
CA ALA A 109 9.59 12.52 15.17
C ALA A 109 8.10 12.80 15.34
N ALA A 110 7.68 14.06 15.35
CA ALA A 110 6.28 14.43 15.44
C ALA A 110 5.52 13.91 14.21
N HIS A 111 4.33 13.39 14.46
CA HIS A 111 3.47 12.79 13.44
C HIS A 111 2.01 13.19 13.71
N PRO A 112 1.64 14.44 13.41
CA PRO A 112 0.28 14.93 13.63
C PRO A 112 -0.68 14.24 12.67
N LYS A 113 -1.59 13.43 13.22
CA LYS A 113 -2.44 12.48 12.47
C LYS A 113 -3.23 13.12 11.33
N ALA A 114 -3.85 14.26 11.57
CA ALA A 114 -4.73 14.88 10.58
C ALA A 114 -3.95 15.31 9.33
N GLU A 115 -2.82 15.96 9.55
CA GLU A 115 -1.97 16.47 8.48
C GLU A 115 -1.27 15.34 7.71
N THR A 116 -0.72 14.36 8.41
CA THR A 116 0.00 13.27 7.78
C THR A 116 -0.95 12.35 7.02
N HIS A 117 -2.13 12.06 7.56
CA HIS A 117 -3.17 11.33 6.85
C HIS A 117 -3.58 12.07 5.56
N HIS A 118 -3.88 13.36 5.66
CA HIS A 118 -4.22 14.20 4.50
C HIS A 118 -3.11 14.19 3.45
N MET A 119 -1.86 14.37 3.87
CA MET A 119 -0.71 14.37 2.95
C MET A 119 -0.53 13.03 2.26
N GLY A 120 -0.72 11.92 2.97
CA GLY A 120 -0.70 10.58 2.37
C GLY A 120 -1.74 10.42 1.27
N LEU A 121 -2.98 10.82 1.54
CA LEU A 121 -4.06 10.81 0.54
C LEU A 121 -3.75 11.73 -0.64
N TYR A 122 -3.26 12.95 -0.38
CA TYR A 122 -2.86 13.90 -1.41
C TYR A 122 -1.79 13.32 -2.34
N PHE A 123 -0.73 12.72 -1.81
CA PHE A 123 0.33 12.15 -2.63
C PHE A 123 -0.16 11.00 -3.49
N MET A 124 -1.01 10.13 -2.95
CA MET A 124 -1.61 9.03 -3.72
C MET A 124 -2.51 9.55 -4.84
N ALA A 125 -3.39 10.49 -4.54
CA ALA A 125 -4.29 11.10 -5.53
C ALA A 125 -3.51 11.84 -6.62
N SER A 126 -2.49 12.62 -6.27
CA SER A 126 -1.65 13.37 -7.22
C SER A 126 -0.88 12.48 -8.20
N ARG A 127 -0.71 11.20 -7.88
CA ARG A 127 -0.08 10.18 -8.74
C ARG A 127 -1.07 9.30 -9.49
N GLY A 128 -2.38 9.54 -9.32
CA GLY A 128 -3.42 8.89 -10.07
C GLY A 128 -4.13 7.74 -9.34
N ALA A 129 -4.04 7.66 -8.01
CA ALA A 129 -4.95 6.85 -7.22
C ALA A 129 -6.34 7.51 -7.14
N ILE A 130 -7.36 6.70 -7.09
CA ILE A 130 -8.75 7.15 -6.87
C ILE A 130 -9.01 7.11 -5.36
N LEU A 131 -9.38 8.24 -4.76
CA LEU A 131 -9.83 8.26 -3.37
C LEU A 131 -11.33 7.99 -3.34
N ALA A 132 -11.75 7.03 -2.53
CA ALA A 132 -13.15 6.67 -2.34
C ALA A 132 -13.54 6.78 -0.88
N SER A 133 -14.71 7.39 -0.62
CA SER A 133 -15.34 7.43 0.71
C SER A 133 -16.25 6.24 0.97
N GLU A 134 -16.62 5.49 -0.07
CA GLU A 134 -17.50 4.31 -0.02
C GLU A 134 -17.24 3.40 -1.22
N LEU A 135 -17.72 2.16 -1.16
CA LEU A 135 -17.58 1.15 -2.22
C LEU A 135 -18.87 0.98 -3.04
N GLN A 136 -19.59 2.04 -3.31
CA GLN A 136 -20.77 1.95 -4.17
C GLN A 136 -20.36 2.03 -5.65
N GLY A 137 -20.71 0.99 -6.41
CA GLY A 137 -20.54 0.95 -7.87
C GLY A 137 -19.13 0.62 -8.38
N LEU A 138 -18.32 -0.07 -7.58
CA LEU A 138 -17.05 -0.67 -8.02
C LEU A 138 -17.27 -2.08 -8.58
#